data_f3c8ffd0836de98862b11691ecacecc0
#
_entry.id   f3c8ffd0836de98862b11691ecacecc0
#
_cell.length_a   1.000
_cell.length_b   1.000
_cell.length_c   1.000
_cell.angle_alpha   90.00
_cell.angle_beta   90.00
_cell.angle_gamma   90.00
#
_symmetry.space_group_name_H-M   'P 1'
#
loop_
_entity.id
_entity.type
_entity.pdbx_description
1 polymer ?
#
loop_
_entity_poly.entity_id
_entity_poly.type
_entity_poly.pdbx_seq_one_letter_code
_entity_poly.pdbx_strand_id
1 'polypeptide(L)'
;MSLSDFSLENKVALITGGTSGLGKMMALALAKAGAFVWIASSRDNADETLRELKDQGTEGRFIQLDVTSSEALENVVSLIHQESNRIDILVNAAGINLRTSAEDLTLDEWQKTIDINLTAPFHLSQLVADSMRENNWGRIINIASLQSLRAFDNSIPYGASKGGIMQLTRALAQAYSKDGVLVNAIAPGFFRTNLTESLFQDPGKLQTLADKTMMGRNGEEKDIFGISVFLCSDANSYVTGQTIFLDGGFSAA
;
A
#
# COMPACT_ATOMS: atom_id res chain seq x y z
N MET A 1 6.95 -26.73 0.18
CA MET A 1 6.09 -25.55 0.45
C MET A 1 4.99 -25.99 1.39
N SER A 2 4.91 -25.37 2.55
CA SER A 2 3.91 -25.65 3.59
C SER A 2 2.95 -24.46 3.67
N LEU A 3 1.73 -24.66 4.20
CA LEU A 3 0.83 -23.55 4.53
C LEU A 3 1.45 -22.61 5.58
N SER A 4 2.40 -23.10 6.39
CA SER A 4 3.19 -22.28 7.31
C SER A 4 4.02 -21.21 6.61
N ASP A 5 4.34 -21.36 5.32
CA ASP A 5 5.11 -20.36 4.56
C ASP A 5 4.30 -19.05 4.37
N PHE A 6 2.98 -19.08 4.59
CA PHE A 6 2.12 -17.89 4.59
C PHE A 6 2.00 -17.22 5.98
N SER A 7 2.56 -17.82 7.04
CA SER A 7 2.56 -17.23 8.38
C SER A 7 3.43 -15.98 8.43
N LEU A 8 2.94 -14.96 9.14
CA LEU A 8 3.68 -13.74 9.44
C LEU A 8 3.97 -13.62 10.95
N GLU A 9 3.91 -14.75 11.67
CA GLU A 9 4.30 -14.76 13.09
C GLU A 9 5.71 -14.19 13.28
N ASN A 10 5.87 -13.37 14.32
CA ASN A 10 7.12 -12.67 14.64
C ASN A 10 7.58 -11.65 13.58
N LYS A 11 6.74 -11.26 12.63
CA LYS A 11 7.00 -10.17 11.70
C LYS A 11 6.36 -8.86 12.18
N VAL A 12 7.06 -7.76 11.95
CA VAL A 12 6.60 -6.39 12.26
C VAL A 12 6.33 -5.67 10.95
N ALA A 13 5.10 -5.18 10.78
CA ALA A 13 4.67 -4.46 9.59
C ALA A 13 4.37 -2.99 9.90
N LEU A 14 4.89 -2.07 9.08
CA LEU A 14 4.50 -0.67 9.04
C LEU A 14 3.61 -0.40 7.83
N ILE A 15 2.41 0.13 8.08
CA ILE A 15 1.43 0.41 7.02
C ILE A 15 1.06 1.90 7.05
N THR A 16 1.51 2.67 6.05
CA THR A 16 1.05 4.05 5.87
C THR A 16 -0.35 4.08 5.27
N GLY A 17 -1.21 5.00 5.70
CA GLY A 17 -2.62 5.01 5.30
C GLY A 17 -3.42 3.84 5.88
N GLY A 18 -2.93 3.21 6.96
CA GLY A 18 -3.49 2.00 7.55
C GLY A 18 -4.82 2.17 8.31
N THR A 19 -5.35 3.39 8.42
CA THR A 19 -6.61 3.66 9.12
C THR A 19 -7.85 3.62 8.22
N SER A 20 -7.70 3.43 6.91
CA SER A 20 -8.83 3.39 5.97
C SER A 20 -8.48 2.69 4.66
N GLY A 21 -9.52 2.32 3.91
CA GLY A 21 -9.40 1.80 2.55
C GLY A 21 -8.45 0.62 2.42
N LEU A 22 -7.64 0.61 1.36
CA LEU A 22 -6.73 -0.51 1.07
C LEU A 22 -5.68 -0.72 2.15
N GLY A 23 -5.12 0.36 2.72
CA GLY A 23 -4.16 0.25 3.82
C GLY A 23 -4.74 -0.45 5.04
N LYS A 24 -5.98 -0.11 5.44
CA LYS A 24 -6.71 -0.80 6.51
C LYS A 24 -6.94 -2.28 6.18
N MET A 25 -7.44 -2.57 4.98
CA MET A 25 -7.68 -3.96 4.54
C MET A 25 -6.40 -4.80 4.58
N MET A 26 -5.27 -4.22 4.14
CA MET A 26 -3.97 -4.90 4.20
C MET A 26 -3.47 -5.05 5.63
N ALA A 27 -3.63 -4.05 6.50
CA ALA A 27 -3.28 -4.16 7.92
C ALA A 27 -4.01 -5.31 8.60
N LEU A 28 -5.33 -5.43 8.37
CA LEU A 28 -6.16 -6.53 8.89
C LEU A 28 -5.70 -7.89 8.32
N ALA A 29 -5.37 -7.95 7.02
CA ALA A 29 -4.89 -9.18 6.39
C ALA A 29 -3.56 -9.65 6.97
N LEU A 30 -2.58 -8.76 7.12
CA LEU A 30 -1.26 -9.09 7.66
C LEU A 30 -1.33 -9.45 9.15
N ALA A 31 -2.14 -8.73 9.94
CA ALA A 31 -2.37 -9.05 11.34
C ALA A 31 -3.02 -10.44 11.50
N LYS A 32 -4.03 -10.77 10.69
CA LYS A 32 -4.69 -12.08 10.69
C LYS A 32 -3.72 -13.21 10.32
N ALA A 33 -2.69 -12.92 9.53
CA ALA A 33 -1.62 -13.87 9.21
C ALA A 33 -0.54 -13.97 10.30
N GLY A 34 -0.62 -13.18 11.39
CA GLY A 34 0.26 -13.25 12.55
C GLY A 34 1.22 -12.07 12.72
N ALA A 35 1.23 -11.08 11.81
CA ALA A 35 2.11 -9.92 11.95
C ALA A 35 1.65 -8.98 13.08
N PHE A 36 2.61 -8.42 13.81
CA PHE A 36 2.36 -7.22 14.61
C PHE A 36 2.34 -6.01 13.69
N VAL A 37 1.26 -5.21 13.72
CA VAL A 37 1.07 -4.11 12.77
C VAL A 37 1.16 -2.74 13.42
N TRP A 38 1.97 -1.87 12.83
CA TRP A 38 1.96 -0.43 13.07
C TRP A 38 1.19 0.24 11.94
N ILE A 39 0.06 0.87 12.27
CA ILE A 39 -0.73 1.64 11.32
C ILE A 39 -0.42 3.12 11.47
N ALA A 40 -0.12 3.79 10.37
CA ALA A 40 0.23 5.20 10.33
C ALA A 40 -0.75 6.01 9.46
N SER A 41 -1.13 7.20 9.92
CA SER A 41 -2.02 8.12 9.21
C SER A 41 -1.76 9.55 9.64
N SER A 42 -1.99 10.53 8.75
CA SER A 42 -1.90 11.95 9.10
C SER A 42 -3.02 12.42 10.04
N ARG A 43 -4.13 11.67 10.13
CA ARG A 43 -5.27 11.96 11.00
C ARG A 43 -5.25 11.00 12.18
N ASP A 44 -5.64 11.52 13.34
CA ASP A 44 -5.88 10.72 14.54
C ASP A 44 -7.27 10.08 14.45
N ASN A 45 -7.37 8.95 13.72
CA ASN A 45 -8.62 8.26 13.42
C ASN A 45 -8.44 6.73 13.39
N ALA A 46 -7.63 6.18 14.28
CA ALA A 46 -7.26 4.77 14.27
C ALA A 46 -8.20 3.86 15.06
N ASP A 47 -9.08 4.41 15.90
CA ASP A 47 -9.87 3.64 16.89
C ASP A 47 -10.67 2.50 16.27
N GLU A 48 -11.27 2.73 15.09
CA GLU A 48 -12.02 1.69 14.39
C GLU A 48 -11.12 0.54 13.95
N THR A 49 -9.99 0.85 13.30
CA THR A 49 -9.05 -0.17 12.82
C THR A 49 -8.41 -0.93 13.97
N LEU A 50 -8.02 -0.25 15.05
CA LEU A 50 -7.46 -0.89 16.24
C LEU A 50 -8.48 -1.81 16.93
N ARG A 51 -9.77 -1.41 16.96
CA ARG A 51 -10.84 -2.25 17.48
C ARG A 51 -11.03 -3.51 16.63
N GLU A 52 -11.06 -3.38 15.31
CA GLU A 52 -11.18 -4.52 14.40
C GLU A 52 -10.00 -5.49 14.52
N LEU A 53 -8.78 -4.98 14.68
CA LEU A 53 -7.61 -5.81 14.95
C LEU A 53 -7.81 -6.61 16.25
N LYS A 54 -8.24 -5.95 17.31
CA LYS A 54 -8.50 -6.59 18.61
C LYS A 54 -9.63 -7.63 18.53
N ASP A 55 -10.70 -7.33 17.80
CA ASP A 55 -11.84 -8.25 17.61
C ASP A 55 -11.43 -9.51 16.83
N GLN A 56 -10.38 -9.43 16.01
CA GLN A 56 -9.78 -10.57 15.33
C GLN A 56 -8.75 -11.32 16.19
N GLY A 57 -8.54 -10.92 17.45
CA GLY A 57 -7.57 -11.52 18.36
C GLY A 57 -6.12 -11.15 18.04
N THR A 58 -5.91 -10.05 17.32
CA THR A 58 -4.58 -9.54 16.94
C THR A 58 -4.30 -8.21 17.64
N GLU A 59 -3.04 -7.80 17.63
CA GLU A 59 -2.62 -6.53 18.21
C GLU A 59 -1.99 -5.64 17.17
N GLY A 60 -2.19 -4.33 17.33
CA GLY A 60 -1.57 -3.30 16.50
C GLY A 60 -1.41 -2.01 17.27
N ARG A 61 -0.58 -1.14 16.76
CA ARG A 61 -0.37 0.21 17.28
C ARG A 61 -0.60 1.25 16.21
N PHE A 62 -1.00 2.41 16.66
CA PHE A 62 -1.17 3.58 15.81
C PHE A 62 -0.09 4.62 16.08
N ILE A 63 0.34 5.27 15.01
CA ILE A 63 1.17 6.46 15.09
C ILE A 63 0.65 7.52 14.12
N GLN A 64 0.49 8.74 14.61
CA GLN A 64 0.16 9.86 13.73
C GLN A 64 1.39 10.24 12.92
N LEU A 65 1.26 10.28 11.58
CA LEU A 65 2.36 10.48 10.66
C LEU A 65 1.93 11.32 9.46
N ASP A 66 2.56 12.47 9.28
CA ASP A 66 2.58 13.16 8.00
C ASP A 66 3.73 12.61 7.15
N VAL A 67 3.40 11.86 6.12
CA VAL A 67 4.38 11.23 5.23
C VAL A 67 5.17 12.23 4.37
N THR A 68 4.78 13.49 4.33
CA THR A 68 5.52 14.55 3.62
C THR A 68 6.67 15.13 4.44
N SER A 69 6.72 14.86 5.75
CA SER A 69 7.80 15.31 6.63
C SER A 69 8.90 14.25 6.72
N SER A 70 10.08 14.55 6.16
CA SER A 70 11.25 13.67 6.26
C SER A 70 11.63 13.37 7.71
N GLU A 71 11.61 14.37 8.58
CA GLU A 71 11.89 14.20 10.00
C GLU A 71 10.88 13.27 10.67
N ALA A 72 9.58 13.40 10.34
CA ALA A 72 8.56 12.51 10.89
C ALA A 72 8.74 11.06 10.41
N LEU A 73 9.18 10.85 9.17
CA LEU A 73 9.50 9.51 8.65
C LEU A 73 10.68 8.87 9.38
N GLU A 74 11.76 9.63 9.62
CA GLU A 74 12.92 9.16 10.39
C GLU A 74 12.55 8.84 11.83
N ASN A 75 11.77 9.71 12.48
CA ASN A 75 11.32 9.52 13.85
C ASN A 75 10.42 8.28 14.01
N VAL A 76 9.49 8.03 13.07
CA VAL A 76 8.61 6.85 13.15
C VAL A 76 9.40 5.55 12.97
N VAL A 77 10.34 5.49 12.05
CA VAL A 77 11.20 4.31 11.86
C VAL A 77 12.03 4.06 13.13
N SER A 78 12.64 5.11 13.70
CA SER A 78 13.41 5.02 14.94
C SER A 78 12.56 4.54 16.12
N LEU A 79 11.35 5.06 16.28
CA LEU A 79 10.41 4.65 17.34
C LEU A 79 10.05 3.17 17.21
N ILE A 80 9.70 2.71 16.01
CA ILE A 80 9.33 1.30 15.78
C ILE A 80 10.53 0.39 16.07
N HIS A 81 11.74 0.78 15.68
CA HIS A 81 12.94 0.03 16.03
C HIS A 81 13.18 -0.04 17.54
N GLN A 82 12.93 1.05 18.29
CA GLN A 82 13.07 1.06 19.75
C GLN A 82 12.03 0.15 20.44
N GLU A 83 10.80 0.11 19.93
CA GLU A 83 9.71 -0.62 20.57
C GLU A 83 9.53 -2.06 20.07
N SER A 84 9.85 -2.32 18.81
CA SER A 84 9.64 -3.63 18.15
C SER A 84 10.95 -4.26 17.65
N ASN A 85 12.09 -3.62 17.80
CA ASN A 85 13.44 -4.02 17.38
C ASN A 85 13.63 -4.19 15.86
N ARG A 86 12.58 -4.14 15.05
CA ARG A 86 12.62 -4.41 13.60
C ARG A 86 11.43 -3.85 12.85
N ILE A 87 11.59 -3.66 11.55
CA ILE A 87 10.51 -3.50 10.58
C ILE A 87 10.79 -4.51 9.47
N ASP A 88 9.93 -5.52 9.35
CA ASP A 88 10.08 -6.58 8.35
C ASP A 88 9.31 -6.27 7.08
N ILE A 89 8.16 -5.64 7.23
CA ILE A 89 7.21 -5.38 6.16
C ILE A 89 6.89 -3.89 6.14
N LEU A 90 7.01 -3.28 4.96
CA LEU A 90 6.54 -1.91 4.71
C LEU A 90 5.42 -1.95 3.66
N VAL A 91 4.27 -1.35 3.99
CA VAL A 91 3.19 -1.12 3.03
C VAL A 91 2.99 0.38 2.83
N ASN A 92 3.38 0.88 1.66
CA ASN A 92 3.18 2.27 1.24
C ASN A 92 1.77 2.43 0.64
N ALA A 93 0.74 2.61 1.51
CA ALA A 93 -0.65 2.76 1.08
C ALA A 93 -1.23 4.16 1.30
N ALA A 94 -0.50 5.08 1.92
CA ALA A 94 -0.89 6.49 1.94
C ALA A 94 -0.94 7.06 0.52
N GLY A 95 -1.98 7.84 0.22
CA GLY A 95 -2.10 8.44 -1.11
C GLY A 95 -3.32 9.35 -1.23
N ILE A 96 -3.24 10.29 -2.18
CA ILE A 96 -4.31 11.22 -2.53
C ILE A 96 -4.54 11.25 -4.04
N ASN A 97 -5.76 11.60 -4.43
CA ASN A 97 -6.14 11.98 -5.80
C ASN A 97 -7.11 13.17 -5.72
N LEU A 98 -6.64 14.36 -6.04
CA LEU A 98 -7.38 15.62 -5.87
C LEU A 98 -8.47 15.81 -6.94
N ARG A 99 -8.32 15.14 -8.10
CA ARG A 99 -9.28 15.18 -9.23
C ARG A 99 -9.53 16.59 -9.76
N THR A 100 -8.46 17.36 -9.94
CA THR A 100 -8.48 18.72 -10.50
C THR A 100 -8.35 18.65 -12.02
N SER A 101 -9.10 19.50 -12.75
CA SER A 101 -9.00 19.60 -14.22
C SER A 101 -7.60 20.06 -14.65
N ALA A 102 -7.23 19.84 -15.91
CA ALA A 102 -5.91 20.25 -16.41
C ALA A 102 -5.70 21.77 -16.35
N GLU A 103 -6.77 22.52 -16.58
CA GLU A 103 -6.76 23.98 -16.62
C GLU A 103 -6.65 24.61 -15.22
N ASP A 104 -7.21 23.93 -14.21
CA ASP A 104 -7.27 24.44 -12.82
C ASP A 104 -6.14 23.89 -11.94
N LEU A 105 -5.41 22.87 -12.43
CA LEU A 105 -4.37 22.21 -11.66
C LEU A 105 -3.21 23.16 -11.33
N THR A 106 -2.96 23.36 -10.04
CA THR A 106 -1.84 24.17 -9.57
C THR A 106 -0.56 23.36 -9.38
N LEU A 107 0.59 24.04 -9.38
CA LEU A 107 1.88 23.40 -9.06
C LEU A 107 1.92 22.87 -7.63
N ASP A 108 1.25 23.51 -6.68
CA ASP A 108 1.19 23.06 -5.29
C ASP A 108 0.41 21.73 -5.17
N GLU A 109 -0.71 21.60 -5.89
CA GLU A 109 -1.48 20.36 -5.95
C GLU A 109 -0.69 19.23 -6.62
N TRP A 110 0.03 19.56 -7.70
CA TRP A 110 0.97 18.64 -8.34
C TRP A 110 2.02 18.16 -7.33
N GLN A 111 2.75 19.10 -6.70
CA GLN A 111 3.84 18.77 -5.79
C GLN A 111 3.34 17.96 -4.59
N LYS A 112 2.23 18.39 -3.97
CA LYS A 112 1.61 17.66 -2.87
C LYS A 112 1.27 16.21 -3.24
N THR A 113 0.76 15.99 -4.46
CA THR A 113 0.43 14.64 -4.92
C THR A 113 1.70 13.80 -5.13
N ILE A 114 2.74 14.38 -5.71
CA ILE A 114 4.03 13.70 -5.91
C ILE A 114 4.68 13.39 -4.55
N ASP A 115 4.68 14.32 -3.61
CA ASP A 115 5.30 14.14 -2.30
C ASP A 115 4.64 12.98 -1.53
N ILE A 116 3.32 12.94 -1.49
CA ILE A 116 2.59 11.89 -0.77
C ILE A 116 2.67 10.54 -1.50
N ASN A 117 2.44 10.55 -2.83
CA ASN A 117 2.23 9.30 -3.56
C ASN A 117 3.52 8.66 -4.08
N LEU A 118 4.62 9.40 -4.19
CA LEU A 118 5.86 8.92 -4.79
C LEU A 118 7.10 9.19 -3.94
N THR A 119 7.31 10.44 -3.48
CA THR A 119 8.50 10.82 -2.72
C THR A 119 8.52 10.12 -1.35
N ALA A 120 7.41 10.14 -0.63
CA ALA A 120 7.28 9.48 0.67
C ALA A 120 7.50 7.95 0.61
N PRO A 121 6.88 7.20 -0.33
CA PRO A 121 7.20 5.78 -0.55
C PRO A 121 8.67 5.50 -0.82
N PHE A 122 9.34 6.34 -1.63
CA PHE A 122 10.78 6.22 -1.85
C PHE A 122 11.57 6.39 -0.55
N HIS A 123 11.37 7.50 0.15
CA HIS A 123 12.13 7.83 1.34
C HIS A 123 11.91 6.80 2.46
N LEU A 124 10.66 6.41 2.72
CA LEU A 124 10.36 5.41 3.75
C LEU A 124 10.94 4.04 3.40
N SER A 125 10.90 3.64 2.10
CA SER A 125 11.55 2.41 1.64
C SER A 125 13.06 2.44 1.87
N GLN A 126 13.71 3.58 1.66
CA GLN A 126 15.14 3.76 1.93
C GLN A 126 15.44 3.62 3.43
N LEU A 127 14.66 4.27 4.30
CA LEU A 127 14.86 4.25 5.75
C LEU A 127 14.73 2.84 6.37
N VAL A 128 13.85 1.99 5.85
CA VAL A 128 13.68 0.63 6.38
C VAL A 128 14.60 -0.40 5.72
N ALA A 129 15.13 -0.10 4.54
CA ALA A 129 15.88 -1.08 3.74
C ALA A 129 17.16 -1.56 4.43
N ASP A 130 17.89 -0.71 5.14
CA ASP A 130 19.17 -1.08 5.74
C ASP A 130 18.98 -2.18 6.79
N SER A 131 18.03 -2.04 7.70
CA SER A 131 17.73 -3.06 8.70
C SER A 131 17.15 -4.34 8.09
N MET A 132 16.36 -4.24 7.02
CA MET A 132 15.87 -5.42 6.28
C MET A 132 17.01 -6.19 5.62
N ARG A 133 17.97 -5.49 5.02
CA ARG A 133 19.16 -6.07 4.37
C ARG A 133 20.08 -6.75 5.37
N GLU A 134 20.33 -6.12 6.52
CA GLU A 134 21.12 -6.71 7.62
C GLU A 134 20.51 -8.04 8.10
N ASN A 135 19.19 -8.14 8.11
CA ASN A 135 18.47 -9.37 8.45
C ASN A 135 18.31 -10.35 7.27
N ASN A 136 18.78 -9.99 6.06
CA ASN A 136 18.58 -10.72 4.81
C ASN A 136 17.11 -11.12 4.57
N TRP A 137 16.19 -10.28 5.01
CA TRP A 137 14.75 -10.47 4.88
C TRP A 137 14.00 -9.15 4.95
N GLY A 138 13.17 -8.87 3.97
CA GLY A 138 12.30 -7.71 3.94
C GLY A 138 11.24 -7.81 2.86
N ARG A 139 10.11 -7.15 3.07
CA ARG A 139 9.01 -7.06 2.09
C ARG A 139 8.53 -5.62 2.00
N ILE A 140 8.60 -5.02 0.83
CA ILE A 140 8.10 -3.67 0.56
C ILE A 140 6.99 -3.77 -0.47
N ILE A 141 5.80 -3.30 -0.11
CA ILE A 141 4.63 -3.28 -0.98
C ILE A 141 4.20 -1.84 -1.23
N ASN A 142 4.22 -1.44 -2.50
CA ASN A 142 3.74 -0.14 -2.94
C ASN A 142 2.31 -0.25 -3.50
N ILE A 143 1.46 0.73 -3.25
CA ILE A 143 0.15 0.79 -3.89
C ILE A 143 0.24 1.61 -5.18
N ALA A 144 0.21 0.88 -6.29
CA ALA A 144 0.08 1.40 -7.65
C ALA A 144 -1.40 1.70 -7.99
N SER A 145 -1.77 1.66 -9.25
CA SER A 145 -3.14 1.91 -9.73
C SER A 145 -3.31 1.39 -11.16
N LEU A 146 -4.54 1.27 -11.62
CA LEU A 146 -4.86 1.22 -13.05
C LEU A 146 -4.23 2.41 -13.80
N GLN A 147 -4.14 3.57 -13.12
CA GLN A 147 -3.52 4.78 -13.67
C GLN A 147 -1.98 4.71 -13.79
N SER A 148 -1.36 3.62 -13.38
CA SER A 148 0.05 3.36 -13.70
C SER A 148 0.26 3.06 -15.20
N LEU A 149 -0.78 2.63 -15.91
CA LEU A 149 -0.76 2.30 -17.35
C LEU A 149 -1.79 3.07 -18.17
N ARG A 150 -2.87 3.55 -17.58
CA ARG A 150 -3.99 4.20 -18.28
C ARG A 150 -4.22 5.60 -17.72
N ALA A 151 -4.61 6.54 -18.56
CA ALA A 151 -5.05 7.86 -18.12
C ALA A 151 -6.54 7.84 -17.75
N PHE A 152 -6.89 8.59 -16.72
CA PHE A 152 -8.28 8.93 -16.37
C PHE A 152 -8.39 10.46 -16.24
N ASP A 153 -9.59 10.97 -16.47
CA ASP A 153 -9.86 12.38 -16.43
C ASP A 153 -9.55 13.00 -15.05
N ASN A 154 -9.10 14.24 -15.05
CA ASN A 154 -8.85 15.05 -13.86
C ASN A 154 -7.89 14.38 -12.83
N SER A 155 -6.88 13.66 -13.32
CA SER A 155 -5.99 12.86 -12.47
C SER A 155 -4.52 12.93 -12.91
N ILE A 156 -4.08 14.05 -13.51
CA ILE A 156 -2.73 14.20 -14.08
C ILE A 156 -1.63 13.86 -13.05
N PRO A 157 -1.54 14.53 -11.87
CA PRO A 157 -0.48 14.23 -10.92
C PRO A 157 -0.61 12.84 -10.30
N TYR A 158 -1.83 12.35 -10.14
CA TYR A 158 -2.05 10.99 -9.63
C TYR A 158 -1.54 9.93 -10.61
N GLY A 159 -1.90 10.03 -11.90
CA GLY A 159 -1.42 9.12 -12.93
C GLY A 159 0.11 9.14 -13.04
N ALA A 160 0.71 10.33 -13.06
CA ALA A 160 2.17 10.50 -13.06
C ALA A 160 2.82 9.83 -11.84
N SER A 161 2.28 10.06 -10.62
CA SER A 161 2.79 9.44 -9.40
C SER A 161 2.68 7.91 -9.43
N LYS A 162 1.55 7.36 -9.92
CA LYS A 162 1.32 5.90 -9.96
C LYS A 162 2.12 5.21 -11.08
N GLY A 163 2.40 5.88 -12.18
CA GLY A 163 3.41 5.46 -13.16
C GLY A 163 4.81 5.44 -12.54
N GLY A 164 5.16 6.50 -11.78
CA GLY A 164 6.39 6.60 -11.01
C GLY A 164 6.54 5.47 -9.98
N ILE A 165 5.49 5.13 -9.23
CA ILE A 165 5.48 4.00 -8.28
C ILE A 165 5.80 2.67 -8.97
N MET A 166 5.27 2.44 -10.16
CA MET A 166 5.56 1.22 -10.91
C MET A 166 7.06 1.11 -11.24
N GLN A 167 7.68 2.21 -11.65
CA GLN A 167 9.11 2.24 -11.96
C GLN A 167 9.97 2.27 -10.69
N LEU A 168 9.57 2.98 -9.64
CA LEU A 168 10.22 2.98 -8.34
C LEU A 168 10.29 1.56 -7.76
N THR A 169 9.21 0.80 -7.86
CA THR A 169 9.16 -0.60 -7.41
C THR A 169 10.24 -1.45 -8.08
N ARG A 170 10.43 -1.30 -9.40
CA ARG A 170 11.48 -2.00 -10.15
C ARG A 170 12.88 -1.57 -9.71
N ALA A 171 13.09 -0.27 -9.54
CA ALA A 171 14.38 0.29 -9.14
C ALA A 171 14.79 -0.16 -7.74
N LEU A 172 13.86 -0.13 -6.77
CA LEU A 172 14.11 -0.62 -5.41
C LEU A 172 14.35 -2.14 -5.38
N ALA A 173 13.58 -2.90 -6.16
CA ALA A 173 13.81 -4.34 -6.30
C ALA A 173 15.21 -4.65 -6.86
N GLN A 174 15.63 -3.92 -7.90
CA GLN A 174 16.97 -4.05 -8.47
C GLN A 174 18.08 -3.74 -7.44
N ALA A 175 17.82 -2.76 -6.55
CA ALA A 175 18.79 -2.36 -5.54
C ALA A 175 18.90 -3.34 -4.37
N TYR A 176 17.76 -3.93 -3.93
CA TYR A 176 17.69 -4.60 -2.63
C TYR A 176 17.45 -6.11 -2.68
N SER A 177 16.97 -6.68 -3.81
CA SER A 177 16.54 -8.08 -3.81
C SER A 177 17.67 -9.09 -3.61
N LYS A 178 18.92 -8.73 -3.96
CA LYS A 178 20.09 -9.59 -3.69
C LYS A 178 20.37 -9.76 -2.20
N ASP A 179 19.92 -8.82 -1.39
CA ASP A 179 20.07 -8.81 0.06
C ASP A 179 18.78 -9.31 0.77
N GLY A 180 17.93 -10.08 0.07
CA GLY A 180 16.73 -10.70 0.65
C GLY A 180 15.50 -9.79 0.78
N VAL A 181 15.54 -8.55 0.28
CA VAL A 181 14.42 -7.60 0.35
C VAL A 181 13.64 -7.60 -0.96
N LEU A 182 12.42 -8.14 -0.95
CA LEU A 182 11.56 -8.20 -2.12
C LEU A 182 10.64 -6.97 -2.17
N VAL A 183 10.61 -6.30 -3.32
CA VAL A 183 9.82 -5.08 -3.51
C VAL A 183 8.84 -5.28 -4.64
N ASN A 184 7.54 -5.16 -4.34
CA ASN A 184 6.47 -5.33 -5.32
C ASN A 184 5.42 -4.23 -5.19
N ALA A 185 4.56 -4.12 -6.18
CA ALA A 185 3.41 -3.23 -6.15
C ALA A 185 2.11 -4.00 -6.40
N ILE A 186 1.04 -3.55 -5.77
CA ILE A 186 -0.33 -3.95 -6.10
C ILE A 186 -0.98 -2.78 -6.82
N ALA A 187 -1.56 -3.02 -8.00
CA ALA A 187 -2.36 -2.06 -8.76
C ALA A 187 -3.84 -2.46 -8.65
N PRO A 188 -4.58 -1.90 -7.70
CA PRO A 188 -5.97 -2.26 -7.49
C PRO A 188 -6.86 -1.67 -8.59
N GLY A 189 -7.93 -2.43 -8.94
CA GLY A 189 -9.07 -1.93 -9.65
C GLY A 189 -9.96 -1.05 -8.74
N PHE A 190 -11.27 -1.14 -8.93
CA PHE A 190 -12.22 -0.33 -8.16
C PHE A 190 -12.63 -1.08 -6.88
N PHE A 191 -12.05 -0.66 -5.76
CA PHE A 191 -12.40 -1.06 -4.40
C PHE A 191 -13.11 0.10 -3.69
N ARG A 192 -14.01 -0.20 -2.77
CA ARG A 192 -14.65 0.84 -1.96
C ARG A 192 -13.64 1.40 -0.93
N THR A 193 -13.27 2.65 -1.11
CA THR A 193 -12.34 3.40 -0.26
C THR A 193 -12.77 4.87 -0.21
N ASN A 194 -12.19 5.65 0.68
CA ASN A 194 -12.44 7.11 0.71
C ASN A 194 -12.13 7.78 -0.64
N LEU A 195 -11.13 7.31 -1.40
CA LEU A 195 -10.77 7.85 -2.72
C LEU A 195 -11.80 7.54 -3.81
N THR A 196 -12.58 6.50 -3.64
CA THR A 196 -13.56 6.01 -4.62
C THR A 196 -15.00 6.13 -4.14
N GLU A 197 -15.25 6.64 -2.93
CA GLU A 197 -16.57 6.68 -2.33
C GLU A 197 -17.62 7.35 -3.24
N SER A 198 -17.25 8.45 -3.92
CA SER A 198 -18.13 9.13 -4.87
C SER A 198 -18.57 8.24 -6.05
N LEU A 199 -17.74 7.27 -6.45
CA LEU A 199 -18.10 6.28 -7.49
C LEU A 199 -19.08 5.24 -6.94
N PHE A 200 -18.89 4.83 -5.68
CA PHE A 200 -19.75 3.84 -5.01
C PHE A 200 -21.11 4.40 -4.59
N GLN A 201 -21.26 5.72 -4.57
CA GLN A 201 -22.56 6.42 -4.37
C GLN A 201 -23.38 6.53 -5.65
N ASP A 202 -22.81 6.23 -6.84
CA ASP A 202 -23.51 6.26 -8.13
C ASP A 202 -23.63 4.82 -8.68
N PRO A 203 -24.80 4.16 -8.50
CA PRO A 203 -24.97 2.77 -8.93
C PRO A 203 -24.79 2.56 -10.44
N GLY A 204 -25.11 3.57 -11.26
CA GLY A 204 -24.96 3.47 -12.71
C GLY A 204 -23.48 3.49 -13.13
N LYS A 205 -22.68 4.36 -12.53
CA LYS A 205 -21.22 4.37 -12.75
C LYS A 205 -20.58 3.10 -12.20
N LEU A 206 -21.00 2.67 -11.01
CA LEU A 206 -20.47 1.47 -10.38
C LEU A 206 -20.71 0.22 -11.25
N GLN A 207 -21.92 0.07 -11.83
CA GLN A 207 -22.22 -1.02 -12.75
C GLN A 207 -21.38 -0.91 -14.04
N THR A 208 -21.27 0.29 -14.61
CA THR A 208 -20.43 0.52 -15.81
C THR A 208 -18.98 0.10 -15.58
N LEU A 209 -18.44 0.31 -14.38
CA LEU A 209 -17.08 -0.11 -14.03
C LEU A 209 -16.99 -1.63 -13.85
N ALA A 210 -17.98 -2.24 -13.22
CA ALA A 210 -18.09 -3.70 -13.08
C ALA A 210 -18.12 -4.38 -14.44
N ASP A 211 -18.92 -3.88 -15.38
CA ASP A 211 -19.08 -4.42 -16.74
C ASP A 211 -17.79 -4.36 -17.58
N LYS A 212 -16.85 -3.48 -17.21
CA LYS A 212 -15.54 -3.39 -17.84
C LYS A 212 -14.52 -4.38 -17.27
N THR A 213 -14.85 -5.09 -16.19
CA THR A 213 -14.00 -6.17 -15.67
C THR A 213 -14.37 -7.49 -16.31
N MET A 214 -13.42 -8.39 -16.51
CA MET A 214 -13.70 -9.76 -16.96
C MET A 214 -14.53 -10.54 -15.93
N MET A 215 -14.44 -10.17 -14.64
CA MET A 215 -15.20 -10.80 -13.56
C MET A 215 -16.63 -10.26 -13.39
N GLY A 216 -17.01 -9.19 -14.10
CA GLY A 216 -18.34 -8.59 -14.02
C GLY A 216 -18.66 -7.94 -12.66
N ARG A 217 -17.67 -7.67 -11.82
CA ARG A 217 -17.84 -7.05 -10.51
C ARG A 217 -16.68 -6.16 -10.11
N ASN A 218 -16.91 -5.27 -9.17
CA ASN A 218 -15.85 -4.50 -8.52
C ASN A 218 -15.15 -5.32 -7.42
N GLY A 219 -13.99 -4.84 -6.97
CA GLY A 219 -13.21 -5.50 -5.92
C GLY A 219 -13.86 -5.40 -4.55
N GLU A 220 -13.76 -6.46 -3.77
CA GLU A 220 -14.20 -6.58 -2.39
C GLU A 220 -12.98 -6.72 -1.46
N GLU A 221 -13.16 -6.42 -0.17
CA GLU A 221 -12.09 -6.49 0.83
C GLU A 221 -11.36 -7.84 0.83
N LYS A 222 -12.10 -8.95 0.73
CA LYS A 222 -11.51 -10.30 0.70
C LYS A 222 -10.55 -10.53 -0.48
N ASP A 223 -10.71 -9.79 -1.58
CA ASP A 223 -9.91 -9.98 -2.79
C ASP A 223 -8.44 -9.51 -2.58
N ILE A 224 -8.20 -8.56 -1.67
CA ILE A 224 -6.84 -8.07 -1.40
C ILE A 224 -6.10 -8.91 -0.34
N PHE A 225 -6.79 -9.70 0.48
CA PHE A 225 -6.17 -10.43 1.59
C PHE A 225 -5.12 -11.42 1.13
N GLY A 226 -5.47 -12.32 0.21
CA GLY A 226 -4.58 -13.38 -0.25
C GLY A 226 -3.29 -12.86 -0.87
N ILE A 227 -3.39 -11.86 -1.75
CA ILE A 227 -2.21 -11.28 -2.42
C ILE A 227 -1.32 -10.52 -1.43
N SER A 228 -1.91 -9.82 -0.43
CA SER A 228 -1.17 -9.10 0.60
C SER A 228 -0.32 -10.07 1.42
N VAL A 229 -0.93 -11.15 1.91
CA VAL A 229 -0.22 -12.16 2.71
C VAL A 229 0.83 -12.88 1.86
N PHE A 230 0.51 -13.27 0.61
CA PHE A 230 1.47 -13.91 -0.29
C PHE A 230 2.71 -13.04 -0.49
N LEU A 231 2.54 -11.78 -0.89
CA LEU A 231 3.67 -10.91 -1.19
C LEU A 231 4.52 -10.56 0.04
N CYS A 232 3.93 -10.61 1.25
CA CYS A 232 4.59 -10.27 2.51
C CYS A 232 5.18 -11.47 3.26
N SER A 233 5.00 -12.71 2.79
CA SER A 233 5.40 -13.93 3.50
C SER A 233 6.56 -14.66 2.82
N ASP A 234 6.99 -15.78 3.40
CA ASP A 234 7.99 -16.68 2.83
C ASP A 234 7.46 -17.50 1.64
N ALA A 235 6.13 -17.56 1.45
CA ALA A 235 5.52 -18.10 0.24
C ALA A 235 5.94 -17.33 -1.02
N ASN A 236 6.30 -16.05 -0.86
CA ASN A 236 6.96 -15.27 -1.90
C ASN A 236 8.47 -15.31 -1.73
N SER A 237 9.13 -16.21 -2.44
CA SER A 237 10.59 -16.32 -2.47
C SER A 237 11.23 -15.84 -3.79
N TYR A 238 10.43 -15.57 -4.85
CA TYR A 238 10.97 -15.29 -6.19
C TYR A 238 10.22 -14.20 -6.97
N VAL A 239 9.16 -13.58 -6.40
CA VAL A 239 8.45 -12.46 -7.02
C VAL A 239 8.98 -11.16 -6.46
N THR A 240 9.68 -10.38 -7.30
CA THR A 240 10.18 -9.04 -6.96
C THR A 240 10.17 -8.13 -8.19
N GLY A 241 10.06 -6.81 -8.00
CA GLY A 241 10.00 -5.83 -9.06
C GLY A 241 8.69 -5.84 -9.87
N GLN A 242 7.68 -6.58 -9.42
CA GLN A 242 6.43 -6.75 -10.16
C GLN A 242 5.36 -5.77 -9.70
N THR A 243 4.52 -5.36 -10.65
CA THR A 243 3.25 -4.69 -10.38
C THR A 243 2.13 -5.65 -10.72
N ILE A 244 1.41 -6.10 -9.70
CA ILE A 244 0.33 -7.07 -9.86
C ILE A 244 -1.00 -6.32 -9.92
N PHE A 245 -1.69 -6.43 -11.05
CA PHE A 245 -3.01 -5.84 -11.23
C PHE A 245 -4.07 -6.70 -10.56
N LEU A 246 -4.68 -6.16 -9.50
CA LEU A 246 -5.76 -6.78 -8.75
C LEU A 246 -7.06 -6.05 -9.12
N ASP A 247 -7.58 -6.30 -10.31
CA ASP A 247 -8.58 -5.46 -10.97
C ASP A 247 -9.72 -6.23 -11.67
N GLY A 248 -9.82 -7.53 -11.43
CA GLY A 248 -10.84 -8.38 -12.05
C GLY A 248 -10.69 -8.51 -13.57
N GLY A 249 -9.48 -8.26 -14.11
CA GLY A 249 -9.18 -8.30 -15.54
C GLY A 249 -9.46 -6.99 -16.28
N PHE A 250 -9.75 -5.89 -15.58
CA PHE A 250 -10.03 -4.59 -16.20
C PHE A 250 -8.89 -4.09 -17.11
N SER A 251 -7.64 -4.30 -16.72
CA SER A 251 -6.48 -3.85 -17.51
C SER A 251 -6.09 -4.80 -18.62
N ALA A 252 -6.61 -6.02 -18.62
CA ALA A 252 -6.28 -7.09 -19.56
C ALA A 252 -7.36 -7.28 -20.66
N ALA A 253 -8.46 -6.52 -20.57
CA ALA A 253 -9.55 -6.52 -21.55
C ALA A 253 -9.35 -5.46 -22.63
#